data_a4ed0391f623e263b78729936702dfb0
#
_entry.id   a4ed0391f623e263b78729936702dfb0
#
_cell.length_a   1.000
_cell.length_b   1.000
_cell.length_c   1.000
_cell.angle_alpha   90.00
_cell.angle_beta   90.00
_cell.angle_gamma   90.00
#
_symmetry.space_group_name_H-M   'P 1'
#
loop_
_entity.id
_entity.type
_entity.pdbx_description
1 polymer ?
#
loop_
_entity_poly.entity_id
_entity_poly.type
_entity_poly.pdbx_seq_one_letter_code
_entity_poly.pdbx_strand_id
1 'polypeptide(L)'
;MDIGELLAFGVKNGASDLHLSAGLPPMIRVDGDIRRINVPSLDHKDVHDMVYDIMNDKQRKDYEEFWECDFSFEVPKLARFRVNAANQNRGAFAVFRTIPSKILSLEQLNCPPIFKDISDYPRGVVLVTGPTGSGKSTTLAAMMDHKNDSEYGHILTVEDPIEFVHESKKCLINQREVHRDTLGFNEALRSALREDPDVILVGEMRDLETIRLALTAAETGHLVFGTLHTSSAAKTIDRVVDVFPAAEKDMIRAMLSESLRAVISQTLLKKKGGGRVAAHEIMIGTPAIRNLIRENKIAQMYSAIQTGQQYGMQTLDQNLKQIVDKGVVTRDEARSKAANKDTF
;
A
#
# COMPACT_ATOMS: atom_id res chain seq x y z
N MET A 1 -21.79 14.56 -23.20
CA MET A 1 -21.71 13.98 -21.84
C MET A 1 -20.33 14.32 -21.31
N ASP A 2 -20.26 14.83 -20.10
CA ASP A 2 -19.00 15.24 -19.47
C ASP A 2 -18.44 14.10 -18.62
N ILE A 3 -17.10 13.96 -18.58
CA ILE A 3 -16.42 12.96 -17.75
C ILE A 3 -16.75 13.13 -16.26
N GLY A 4 -16.88 14.38 -15.79
CA GLY A 4 -17.25 14.68 -14.42
C GLY A 4 -18.62 14.12 -14.01
N GLU A 5 -19.61 14.18 -14.92
CA GLU A 5 -20.95 13.61 -14.67
C GLU A 5 -20.90 12.09 -14.55
N LEU A 6 -20.10 11.40 -15.40
CA LEU A 6 -19.93 9.96 -15.37
C LEU A 6 -19.22 9.50 -14.09
N LEU A 7 -18.19 10.22 -13.68
CA LEU A 7 -17.47 9.94 -12.42
C LEU A 7 -18.37 10.17 -11.20
N ALA A 8 -19.15 11.26 -11.19
CA ALA A 8 -20.10 11.54 -10.12
C ALA A 8 -21.18 10.44 -10.04
N PHE A 9 -21.68 9.98 -11.19
CA PHE A 9 -22.62 8.86 -11.25
C PHE A 9 -22.00 7.57 -10.68
N GLY A 10 -20.76 7.25 -11.05
CA GLY A 10 -20.03 6.10 -10.51
C GLY A 10 -19.88 6.15 -9.00
N VAL A 11 -19.40 7.26 -8.45
CA VAL A 11 -19.22 7.46 -7.00
C VAL A 11 -20.56 7.35 -6.26
N LYS A 12 -21.64 7.97 -6.78
CA LYS A 12 -22.99 7.91 -6.20
C LYS A 12 -23.53 6.48 -6.12
N ASN A 13 -23.16 5.63 -7.09
CA ASN A 13 -23.61 4.23 -7.14
C ASN A 13 -22.63 3.26 -6.46
N GLY A 14 -21.62 3.76 -5.74
CA GLY A 14 -20.65 2.92 -5.04
C GLY A 14 -19.74 2.12 -5.98
N ALA A 15 -19.51 2.62 -7.20
CA ALA A 15 -18.65 1.97 -8.16
C ALA A 15 -17.17 2.03 -7.73
N SER A 16 -16.49 0.91 -7.85
CA SER A 16 -15.03 0.85 -7.68
C SER A 16 -14.30 1.39 -8.90
N ASP A 17 -14.86 1.17 -10.10
CA ASP A 17 -14.26 1.58 -11.36
C ASP A 17 -15.32 2.08 -12.34
N LEU A 18 -14.97 3.11 -13.14
CA LEU A 18 -15.66 3.53 -14.36
C LEU A 18 -14.82 3.06 -15.55
N HIS A 19 -15.47 2.46 -16.54
CA HIS A 19 -14.86 2.01 -17.78
C HIS A 19 -15.43 2.77 -18.95
N LEU A 20 -14.57 3.43 -19.72
CA LEU A 20 -14.88 4.01 -21.02
C LEU A 20 -14.19 3.18 -22.09
N SER A 21 -14.91 2.81 -23.14
CA SER A 21 -14.35 2.05 -24.26
C SER A 21 -15.06 2.43 -25.56
N ALA A 22 -14.29 2.83 -26.56
CA ALA A 22 -14.82 3.18 -27.87
C ALA A 22 -15.73 2.07 -28.44
N GLY A 23 -16.88 2.46 -28.96
CA GLY A 23 -17.90 1.56 -29.50
C GLY A 23 -18.89 1.00 -28.48
N LEU A 24 -18.77 1.37 -27.19
CA LEU A 24 -19.63 0.86 -26.12
C LEU A 24 -20.14 2.02 -25.25
N PRO A 25 -21.32 1.83 -24.58
CA PRO A 25 -21.71 2.76 -23.53
C PRO A 25 -20.74 2.69 -22.35
N PRO A 26 -20.56 3.77 -21.58
CA PRO A 26 -19.82 3.72 -20.32
C PRO A 26 -20.34 2.62 -19.41
N MET A 27 -19.44 2.01 -18.65
CA MET A 27 -19.74 0.94 -17.70
C MET A 27 -19.13 1.25 -16.34
N ILE A 28 -19.80 0.80 -15.28
CA ILE A 28 -19.31 0.88 -13.91
C ILE A 28 -19.15 -0.51 -13.31
N ARG A 29 -18.13 -0.69 -12.46
CA ARG A 29 -17.98 -1.90 -11.65
C ARG A 29 -18.55 -1.66 -10.26
N VAL A 30 -19.56 -2.43 -9.89
CA VAL A 30 -20.21 -2.39 -8.58
C VAL A 30 -20.25 -3.79 -8.01
N ASP A 31 -19.74 -3.98 -6.80
CA ASP A 31 -19.65 -5.29 -6.12
C ASP A 31 -18.95 -6.38 -6.94
N GLY A 32 -18.00 -5.98 -7.78
CA GLY A 32 -17.25 -6.88 -8.66
C GLY A 32 -17.84 -7.03 -10.07
N ASP A 33 -19.12 -6.71 -10.27
CA ASP A 33 -19.80 -6.87 -11.55
C ASP A 33 -19.72 -5.59 -12.41
N ILE A 34 -19.44 -5.76 -13.71
CA ILE A 34 -19.49 -4.67 -14.68
C ILE A 34 -20.94 -4.50 -15.18
N ARG A 35 -21.45 -3.27 -15.06
CA ARG A 35 -22.81 -2.90 -15.46
C ARG A 35 -22.77 -1.71 -16.43
N ARG A 36 -23.58 -1.77 -17.49
CA ARG A 36 -23.72 -0.67 -18.45
C ARG A 36 -24.50 0.47 -17.83
N ILE A 37 -24.05 1.69 -18.10
CA ILE A 37 -24.85 2.91 -17.85
C ILE A 37 -25.80 3.07 -19.03
N ASN A 38 -27.04 3.45 -18.77
CA ASN A 38 -28.06 3.62 -19.80
C ASN A 38 -27.92 4.99 -20.51
N VAL A 39 -26.86 5.09 -21.30
CA VAL A 39 -26.51 6.26 -22.13
C VAL A 39 -26.01 5.79 -23.48
N PRO A 40 -25.93 6.66 -24.51
CA PRO A 40 -25.39 6.27 -25.82
C PRO A 40 -23.97 5.73 -25.76
N SER A 41 -23.63 4.88 -26.74
CA SER A 41 -22.25 4.42 -26.93
C SER A 41 -21.34 5.58 -27.30
N LEU A 42 -20.14 5.56 -26.75
CA LEU A 42 -19.09 6.52 -27.04
C LEU A 42 -18.27 6.06 -28.26
N ASP A 43 -17.93 6.97 -29.16
CA ASP A 43 -16.98 6.66 -30.22
C ASP A 43 -15.52 6.88 -29.76
N HIS A 44 -14.56 6.66 -30.66
CA HIS A 44 -13.14 6.87 -30.37
C HIS A 44 -12.87 8.30 -29.93
N LYS A 45 -13.46 9.25 -30.63
CA LYS A 45 -13.23 10.67 -30.37
C LYS A 45 -13.80 11.08 -29.01
N ASP A 46 -15.00 10.62 -28.69
CA ASP A 46 -15.64 10.90 -27.38
C ASP A 46 -14.73 10.44 -26.21
N VAL A 47 -14.24 9.20 -26.27
CA VAL A 47 -13.38 8.66 -25.22
C VAL A 47 -12.04 9.38 -25.16
N HIS A 48 -11.43 9.61 -26.32
CA HIS A 48 -10.15 10.33 -26.42
C HIS A 48 -10.26 11.73 -25.83
N ASP A 49 -11.26 12.51 -26.22
CA ASP A 49 -11.43 13.90 -25.78
C ASP A 49 -11.69 13.95 -24.26
N MET A 50 -12.55 13.06 -23.71
CA MET A 50 -12.81 12.97 -22.27
C MET A 50 -11.54 12.68 -21.45
N VAL A 51 -10.68 11.80 -21.95
CA VAL A 51 -9.43 11.43 -21.29
C VAL A 51 -8.39 12.55 -21.45
N TYR A 52 -8.31 13.13 -22.64
CA TYR A 52 -7.36 14.18 -22.96
C TYR A 52 -7.60 15.46 -22.17
N ASP A 53 -8.87 15.79 -21.89
CA ASP A 53 -9.26 16.98 -21.14
C ASP A 53 -8.78 16.97 -19.68
N ILE A 54 -8.63 15.77 -19.08
CA ILE A 54 -8.15 15.63 -17.69
C ILE A 54 -6.64 15.43 -17.58
N MET A 55 -5.93 15.32 -18.71
CA MET A 55 -4.47 15.15 -18.76
C MET A 55 -3.75 16.51 -18.75
N ASN A 56 -2.63 16.57 -18.04
CA ASN A 56 -1.67 17.67 -18.20
C ASN A 56 -0.82 17.49 -19.48
N ASP A 57 -0.04 18.51 -19.85
CA ASP A 57 0.71 18.52 -21.12
C ASP A 57 1.72 17.37 -21.22
N LYS A 58 2.35 16.97 -20.12
CA LYS A 58 3.26 15.83 -20.08
C LYS A 58 2.52 14.52 -20.33
N GLN A 59 1.40 14.30 -19.63
CA GLN A 59 0.56 13.11 -19.78
C GLN A 59 -0.02 12.98 -21.19
N ARG A 60 -0.43 14.10 -21.80
CA ARG A 60 -0.86 14.14 -23.20
C ARG A 60 0.25 13.69 -24.14
N LYS A 61 1.45 14.22 -23.95
CA LYS A 61 2.61 13.83 -24.75
C LYS A 61 2.94 12.35 -24.58
N ASP A 62 2.97 11.85 -23.36
CA ASP A 62 3.24 10.44 -23.07
C ASP A 62 2.16 9.54 -23.71
N TYR A 63 0.89 9.91 -23.61
CA TYR A 63 -0.23 9.18 -24.22
C TYR A 63 -0.14 9.13 -25.76
N GLU A 64 0.25 10.21 -26.41
CA GLU A 64 0.45 10.24 -27.87
C GLU A 64 1.67 9.45 -28.31
N GLU A 65 2.76 9.45 -27.52
CA GLU A 65 4.01 8.77 -27.86
C GLU A 65 3.94 7.26 -27.58
N PHE A 66 3.37 6.86 -26.43
CA PHE A 66 3.38 5.47 -25.95
C PHE A 66 2.04 4.75 -26.11
N TRP A 67 0.97 5.45 -26.49
CA TRP A 67 -0.40 4.96 -26.66
C TRP A 67 -1.04 4.43 -25.39
N GLU A 68 -0.41 4.65 -24.25
CA GLU A 68 -0.90 4.34 -22.91
C GLU A 68 -0.37 5.35 -21.91
N CYS A 69 -1.15 5.64 -20.88
CA CYS A 69 -0.76 6.55 -19.81
C CYS A 69 -1.47 6.19 -18.50
N ASP A 70 -0.68 6.04 -17.44
CA ASP A 70 -1.17 5.93 -16.06
C ASP A 70 -1.01 7.26 -15.35
N PHE A 71 -2.08 7.74 -14.71
CA PHE A 71 -2.03 8.97 -13.92
C PHE A 71 -3.12 9.01 -12.87
N SER A 72 -3.06 9.99 -11.98
CA SER A 72 -4.15 10.27 -11.05
C SER A 72 -4.61 11.71 -11.21
N PHE A 73 -5.88 11.95 -10.91
CA PHE A 73 -6.43 13.29 -10.84
C PHE A 73 -7.53 13.37 -9.78
N GLU A 74 -7.86 14.57 -9.37
CA GLU A 74 -8.86 14.84 -8.37
C GLU A 74 -9.99 15.68 -8.95
N VAL A 75 -11.22 15.25 -8.69
CA VAL A 75 -12.40 16.09 -8.90
C VAL A 75 -12.76 16.71 -7.54
N PRO A 76 -12.60 18.03 -7.37
CA PRO A 76 -12.85 18.70 -6.09
C PRO A 76 -14.23 18.35 -5.52
N LYS A 77 -14.29 18.03 -4.23
CA LYS A 77 -15.52 17.65 -3.49
C LYS A 77 -16.18 16.33 -3.96
N LEU A 78 -15.60 15.61 -4.90
CA LEU A 78 -16.13 14.34 -5.37
C LEU A 78 -15.25 13.17 -4.92
N ALA A 79 -14.10 12.99 -5.54
CA ALA A 79 -13.15 11.93 -5.24
C ALA A 79 -11.83 12.14 -6.01
N ARG A 80 -10.82 11.39 -5.62
CA ARG A 80 -9.60 11.19 -6.40
C ARG A 80 -9.72 9.90 -7.21
N PHE A 81 -9.14 9.89 -8.40
CA PHE A 81 -9.19 8.77 -9.33
C PHE A 81 -7.79 8.41 -9.83
N ARG A 82 -7.51 7.11 -9.88
CA ARG A 82 -6.41 6.58 -10.67
C ARG A 82 -6.94 6.20 -12.05
N VAL A 83 -6.26 6.65 -13.09
CA VAL A 83 -6.67 6.45 -14.49
C VAL A 83 -5.60 5.66 -15.22
N ASN A 84 -6.01 4.60 -15.90
CA ASN A 84 -5.24 3.99 -16.97
C ASN A 84 -5.97 4.26 -18.29
N ALA A 85 -5.31 4.93 -19.20
CA ALA A 85 -5.80 5.23 -20.55
C ALA A 85 -4.91 4.55 -21.57
N ALA A 86 -5.51 3.94 -22.59
CA ALA A 86 -4.78 3.27 -23.66
C ALA A 86 -5.63 3.14 -24.94
N ASN A 87 -5.07 2.53 -25.97
CA ASN A 87 -5.75 2.24 -27.23
C ASN A 87 -6.00 0.73 -27.39
N GLN A 88 -7.11 0.40 -28.02
CA GLN A 88 -7.50 -0.96 -28.40
C GLN A 88 -8.11 -0.96 -29.82
N ASN A 89 -8.48 -2.13 -30.37
CA ASN A 89 -8.87 -2.27 -31.79
C ASN A 89 -10.04 -1.36 -32.26
N ARG A 90 -10.93 -0.92 -31.36
CA ARG A 90 -12.03 0.01 -31.69
C ARG A 90 -11.67 1.49 -31.46
N GLY A 91 -10.53 1.78 -30.83
CA GLY A 91 -10.08 3.12 -30.47
C GLY A 91 -9.67 3.26 -29.01
N ALA A 92 -9.80 4.45 -28.45
CA ALA A 92 -9.41 4.74 -27.09
C ALA A 92 -10.27 3.98 -26.06
N PHE A 93 -9.65 3.64 -24.93
CA PHE A 93 -10.35 3.19 -23.72
C PHE A 93 -9.67 3.75 -22.47
N ALA A 94 -10.42 3.84 -21.39
CA ALA A 94 -9.87 4.24 -20.10
C ALA A 94 -10.61 3.57 -18.94
N VAL A 95 -9.86 3.30 -17.86
CA VAL A 95 -10.40 2.80 -16.60
C VAL A 95 -10.09 3.81 -15.51
N PHE A 96 -11.12 4.23 -14.81
CA PHE A 96 -11.03 5.19 -13.70
C PHE A 96 -11.34 4.44 -12.41
N ARG A 97 -10.34 4.22 -11.58
CA ARG A 97 -10.52 3.62 -10.25
C ARG A 97 -10.75 4.71 -9.23
N THR A 98 -11.85 4.64 -8.51
CA THR A 98 -12.13 5.54 -7.40
C THR A 98 -11.18 5.26 -6.24
N ILE A 99 -10.46 6.28 -5.79
CA ILE A 99 -9.59 6.22 -4.61
C ILE A 99 -10.43 6.61 -3.39
N PRO A 100 -10.51 5.76 -2.35
CA PRO A 100 -11.28 6.08 -1.16
C PRO A 100 -10.80 7.37 -0.49
N SER A 101 -11.72 8.27 -0.17
CA SER A 101 -11.41 9.51 0.56
C SER A 101 -11.42 9.33 2.08
N LYS A 102 -12.06 8.25 2.57
CA LYS A 102 -12.20 7.99 4.00
C LYS A 102 -11.12 7.02 4.47
N ILE A 103 -10.29 7.49 5.39
CA ILE A 103 -9.32 6.66 6.11
C ILE A 103 -10.04 6.02 7.29
N LEU A 104 -9.95 4.69 7.40
CA LEU A 104 -10.47 3.94 8.53
C LEU A 104 -9.45 3.91 9.66
N SER A 105 -9.91 3.97 10.91
CA SER A 105 -9.02 3.87 12.06
C SER A 105 -8.52 2.43 12.25
N LEU A 106 -7.45 2.27 13.04
CA LEU A 106 -6.92 0.95 13.40
C LEU A 106 -7.97 0.07 14.09
N GLU A 107 -8.85 0.67 14.91
CA GLU A 107 -9.96 -0.01 15.57
C GLU A 107 -11.02 -0.48 14.56
N GLN A 108 -11.39 0.38 13.62
CA GLN A 108 -12.37 0.03 12.58
C GLN A 108 -11.86 -1.10 11.67
N LEU A 109 -10.53 -1.18 11.48
CA LEU A 109 -9.88 -2.25 10.73
C LEU A 109 -9.68 -3.53 11.57
N ASN A 110 -10.01 -3.50 12.86
CA ASN A 110 -9.73 -4.57 13.84
C ASN A 110 -8.24 -4.95 13.87
N CYS A 111 -7.37 -3.96 13.72
CA CYS A 111 -5.92 -4.18 13.83
C CYS A 111 -5.54 -4.56 15.27
N PRO A 112 -4.54 -5.44 15.46
CA PRO A 112 -4.00 -5.71 16.79
C PRO A 112 -3.53 -4.44 17.50
N PRO A 113 -3.72 -4.31 18.84
CA PRO A 113 -3.33 -3.11 19.59
C PRO A 113 -1.87 -2.68 19.41
N ILE A 114 -0.96 -3.63 19.18
CA ILE A 114 0.46 -3.39 18.92
C ILE A 114 0.72 -2.46 17.74
N PHE A 115 -0.24 -2.31 16.80
CA PHE A 115 -0.08 -1.41 15.66
C PHE A 115 0.02 0.06 16.07
N LYS A 116 -0.62 0.45 17.18
CA LYS A 116 -0.44 1.78 17.78
C LYS A 116 0.98 1.96 18.28
N ASP A 117 1.46 1.00 19.08
CA ASP A 117 2.82 1.06 19.62
C ASP A 117 3.87 1.08 18.49
N ILE A 118 3.64 0.32 17.42
CA ILE A 118 4.51 0.31 16.23
C ILE A 118 4.47 1.69 15.54
N SER A 119 3.31 2.31 15.44
CA SER A 119 3.16 3.64 14.84
C SER A 119 3.86 4.73 15.66
N ASP A 120 3.97 4.55 16.96
CA ASP A 120 4.52 5.52 17.91
C ASP A 120 6.03 5.37 18.15
N TYR A 121 6.72 4.43 17.46
CA TYR A 121 8.19 4.36 17.54
C TYR A 121 8.82 5.71 17.13
N PRO A 122 9.88 6.14 17.84
CA PRO A 122 10.52 7.42 17.55
C PRO A 122 11.38 7.38 16.28
N ARG A 123 11.90 6.20 15.91
CA ARG A 123 12.78 5.99 14.75
C ARG A 123 12.91 4.50 14.39
N GLY A 124 13.39 4.23 13.22
CA GLY A 124 13.67 2.89 12.72
C GLY A 124 12.83 2.56 11.49
N VAL A 125 12.84 1.31 11.07
CA VAL A 125 12.11 0.81 9.90
C VAL A 125 10.95 -0.07 10.34
N VAL A 126 9.79 0.20 9.78
CA VAL A 126 8.59 -0.65 9.85
C VAL A 126 8.22 -1.08 8.43
N LEU A 127 8.13 -2.37 8.19
CA LEU A 127 7.78 -2.93 6.88
C LEU A 127 6.39 -3.55 6.93
N VAL A 128 5.52 -3.12 6.03
CA VAL A 128 4.19 -3.70 5.83
C VAL A 128 4.18 -4.44 4.50
N THR A 129 3.96 -5.74 4.55
CA THR A 129 4.16 -6.62 3.39
C THR A 129 2.91 -7.46 3.09
N GLY A 130 2.88 -8.06 1.93
CA GLY A 130 1.79 -8.90 1.46
C GLY A 130 1.56 -8.75 -0.05
N PRO A 131 0.80 -9.65 -0.66
CA PRO A 131 0.50 -9.59 -2.08
C PRO A 131 -0.30 -8.32 -2.45
N THR A 132 -0.38 -8.03 -3.73
CA THR A 132 -1.25 -6.97 -4.25
C THR A 132 -2.69 -7.23 -3.81
N GLY A 133 -3.36 -6.18 -3.34
CA GLY A 133 -4.74 -6.28 -2.84
C GLY A 133 -4.88 -6.87 -1.43
N SER A 134 -3.79 -7.04 -0.68
CA SER A 134 -3.85 -7.52 0.72
C SER A 134 -4.22 -6.43 1.73
N GLY A 135 -4.44 -5.18 1.30
CA GLY A 135 -4.84 -4.07 2.16
C GLY A 135 -3.70 -3.32 2.84
N LYS A 136 -2.46 -3.45 2.36
CA LYS A 136 -1.29 -2.73 2.92
C LYS A 136 -1.49 -1.23 3.02
N SER A 137 -1.93 -0.61 1.92
CA SER A 137 -2.16 0.85 1.86
C SER A 137 -3.23 1.30 2.85
N THR A 138 -4.28 0.50 3.04
CA THR A 138 -5.35 0.78 4.01
C THR A 138 -4.80 0.75 5.44
N THR A 139 -4.02 -0.26 5.77
CA THR A 139 -3.39 -0.42 7.10
C THR A 139 -2.38 0.70 7.36
N LEU A 140 -1.52 1.02 6.38
CA LEU A 140 -0.57 2.13 6.50
C LEU A 140 -1.26 3.48 6.65
N ALA A 141 -2.34 3.73 5.89
CA ALA A 141 -3.12 4.95 6.04
C ALA A 141 -3.69 5.09 7.45
N ALA A 142 -4.19 4.00 8.03
CA ALA A 142 -4.68 3.99 9.41
C ALA A 142 -3.56 4.23 10.44
N MET A 143 -2.37 3.67 10.22
CA MET A 143 -1.20 3.91 11.09
C MET A 143 -0.71 5.37 11.00
N MET A 144 -0.68 5.93 9.79
CA MET A 144 -0.33 7.35 9.58
C MET A 144 -1.38 8.27 10.21
N ASP A 145 -2.66 7.95 10.07
CA ASP A 145 -3.74 8.74 10.65
C ASP A 145 -3.73 8.70 12.19
N HIS A 146 -3.42 7.53 12.80
CA HIS A 146 -3.20 7.43 14.24
C HIS A 146 -2.10 8.39 14.72
N LYS A 147 -0.97 8.43 14.02
CA LYS A 147 0.13 9.34 14.36
C LYS A 147 -0.26 10.81 14.16
N ASN A 148 -0.98 11.11 13.08
CA ASN A 148 -1.51 12.43 12.76
C ASN A 148 -2.50 12.96 13.83
N ASP A 149 -3.22 12.06 14.50
CA ASP A 149 -4.13 12.41 15.61
C ASP A 149 -3.39 12.56 16.96
N SER A 150 -2.28 11.86 17.17
CA SER A 150 -1.65 11.72 18.48
C SER A 150 -0.47 12.67 18.70
N GLU A 151 0.33 12.94 17.67
CA GLU A 151 1.61 13.65 17.80
C GLU A 151 1.69 14.89 16.92
N TYR A 152 2.50 15.87 17.37
CA TYR A 152 2.88 17.04 16.57
C TYR A 152 4.19 16.73 15.84
N GLY A 153 4.16 16.58 14.53
CA GLY A 153 5.32 16.22 13.73
C GLY A 153 5.09 16.44 12.24
N HIS A 154 6.04 16.00 11.44
CA HIS A 154 5.98 16.09 9.99
C HIS A 154 6.01 14.67 9.38
N ILE A 155 4.96 14.29 8.68
CA ILE A 155 4.86 13.06 7.92
C ILE A 155 5.06 13.38 6.43
N LEU A 156 6.10 12.80 5.84
CA LEU A 156 6.36 12.89 4.41
C LEU A 156 6.08 11.54 3.75
N THR A 157 5.26 11.52 2.70
CA THR A 157 5.04 10.30 1.93
C THR A 157 5.57 10.43 0.50
N VAL A 158 6.06 9.33 -0.04
CA VAL A 158 6.44 9.17 -1.45
C VAL A 158 5.71 7.94 -1.98
N GLU A 159 4.80 8.12 -2.90
CA GLU A 159 3.86 7.09 -3.34
C GLU A 159 3.74 7.05 -4.88
N ASP A 160 3.38 5.89 -5.42
CA ASP A 160 3.17 5.68 -6.87
C ASP A 160 1.97 4.76 -7.15
N PRO A 161 0.76 5.34 -7.26
CA PRO A 161 0.34 6.70 -6.89
C PRO A 161 -0.08 6.82 -5.41
N ILE A 162 -0.51 8.03 -5.01
CA ILE A 162 -1.16 8.25 -3.70
C ILE A 162 -2.48 7.46 -3.64
N GLU A 163 -2.58 6.57 -2.65
CA GLU A 163 -3.77 5.71 -2.45
C GLU A 163 -4.80 6.35 -1.50
N PHE A 164 -4.37 7.16 -0.55
CA PHE A 164 -5.22 7.88 0.39
C PHE A 164 -4.72 9.30 0.58
N VAL A 165 -5.60 10.27 0.51
CA VAL A 165 -5.26 11.67 0.80
C VAL A 165 -5.49 11.94 2.28
N HIS A 166 -4.44 12.37 2.97
CA HIS A 166 -4.47 12.73 4.38
C HIS A 166 -4.69 14.23 4.55
N GLU A 167 -5.58 14.58 5.46
CA GLU A 167 -5.66 15.96 5.97
C GLU A 167 -4.66 16.12 7.12
N SER A 168 -3.91 17.22 7.12
CA SER A 168 -3.04 17.57 8.27
C SER A 168 -3.90 17.90 9.48
N LYS A 169 -3.68 17.16 10.58
CA LYS A 169 -4.36 17.37 11.86
C LYS A 169 -3.36 17.97 12.87
N LYS A 170 -2.76 17.14 13.72
CA LYS A 170 -1.62 17.56 14.57
C LYS A 170 -0.30 17.53 13.80
N CYS A 171 -0.15 16.55 12.89
CA CYS A 171 1.00 16.51 12.01
C CYS A 171 0.81 17.43 10.80
N LEU A 172 1.90 18.00 10.31
CA LEU A 172 2.02 18.43 8.92
C LEU A 172 2.17 17.18 8.06
N ILE A 173 1.36 17.03 7.03
CA ILE A 173 1.49 15.92 6.07
C ILE A 173 1.77 16.46 4.68
N ASN A 174 2.89 16.05 4.10
CA ASN A 174 3.26 16.31 2.71
C ASN A 174 3.31 14.99 1.95
N GLN A 175 2.42 14.83 0.98
CA GLN A 175 2.35 13.62 0.13
C GLN A 175 2.89 13.95 -1.24
N ARG A 176 3.87 13.18 -1.71
CA ARG A 176 4.51 13.34 -3.02
C ARG A 176 4.22 12.13 -3.89
N GLU A 177 3.62 12.37 -5.03
CA GLU A 177 3.34 11.33 -6.03
C GLU A 177 4.46 11.26 -7.05
N VAL A 178 4.97 10.07 -7.30
CA VAL A 178 5.97 9.80 -8.34
C VAL A 178 5.39 10.17 -9.71
N HIS A 179 6.22 10.74 -10.56
CA HIS A 179 5.90 11.26 -11.90
C HIS A 179 5.00 12.51 -11.95
N ARG A 180 4.42 12.93 -10.82
CA ARG A 180 3.67 14.19 -10.71
C ARG A 180 4.42 15.24 -9.88
N ASP A 181 4.84 14.87 -8.67
CA ASP A 181 5.46 15.77 -7.68
C ASP A 181 6.96 15.51 -7.51
N THR A 182 7.43 14.38 -8.00
CA THR A 182 8.84 13.97 -8.02
C THR A 182 9.11 13.05 -9.21
N LEU A 183 10.37 12.96 -9.63
CA LEU A 183 10.77 12.09 -10.74
C LEU A 183 10.81 10.60 -10.37
N GLY A 184 11.04 10.29 -9.10
CA GLY A 184 11.13 8.92 -8.62
C GLY A 184 11.27 8.85 -7.11
N PHE A 185 11.25 7.62 -6.58
CA PHE A 185 11.46 7.36 -5.15
C PHE A 185 12.82 7.84 -4.67
N ASN A 186 13.87 7.61 -5.45
CA ASN A 186 15.24 7.93 -5.08
C ASN A 186 15.48 9.44 -4.97
N GLU A 187 14.97 10.20 -5.93
CA GLU A 187 15.05 11.67 -5.93
C GLU A 187 14.30 12.24 -4.72
N ALA A 188 13.10 11.75 -4.47
CA ALA A 188 12.29 12.19 -3.35
C ALA A 188 12.94 11.85 -2.00
N LEU A 189 13.47 10.63 -1.82
CA LEU A 189 14.12 10.22 -0.57
C LEU A 189 15.42 10.96 -0.29
N ARG A 190 16.23 11.26 -1.33
CA ARG A 190 17.41 12.10 -1.18
C ARG A 190 17.06 13.51 -0.72
N SER A 191 15.94 14.06 -1.20
CA SER A 191 15.44 15.36 -0.77
C SER A 191 14.85 15.31 0.64
N ALA A 192 14.14 14.25 0.96
CA ALA A 192 13.41 14.05 2.21
C ALA A 192 14.25 14.33 3.46
N LEU A 193 15.52 13.92 3.46
CA LEU A 193 16.43 14.13 4.59
C LEU A 193 16.73 15.61 4.89
N ARG A 194 16.33 16.52 4.00
CA ARG A 194 16.47 17.98 4.16
C ARG A 194 15.13 18.70 4.33
N GLU A 195 14.04 17.96 4.38
CA GLU A 195 12.66 18.46 4.47
C GLU A 195 12.12 18.43 5.92
N ASP A 196 12.98 18.11 6.90
CA ASP A 196 12.66 18.02 8.34
C ASP A 196 11.50 17.06 8.65
N PRO A 197 11.46 15.84 8.09
CA PRO A 197 10.42 14.88 8.44
C PRO A 197 10.74 14.14 9.74
N ASP A 198 9.72 13.83 10.53
CA ASP A 198 9.80 12.86 11.62
C ASP A 198 9.49 11.44 11.13
N VAL A 199 8.54 11.36 10.21
CA VAL A 199 8.08 10.10 9.61
C VAL A 199 8.16 10.17 8.09
N ILE A 200 8.69 9.10 7.48
CA ILE A 200 8.75 8.95 6.03
C ILE A 200 8.00 7.67 5.64
N LEU A 201 7.01 7.78 4.75
CA LEU A 201 6.36 6.64 4.13
C LEU A 201 6.89 6.46 2.71
N VAL A 202 7.47 5.30 2.44
CA VAL A 202 7.91 4.86 1.11
C VAL A 202 6.89 3.87 0.57
N GLY A 203 6.11 4.28 -0.42
CA GLY A 203 4.99 3.50 -0.94
C GLY A 203 5.37 2.10 -1.40
N GLU A 204 6.56 1.94 -1.99
CA GLU A 204 7.10 0.64 -2.34
C GLU A 204 8.64 0.64 -2.40
N MET A 205 9.25 -0.39 -1.81
CA MET A 205 10.70 -0.59 -1.78
C MET A 205 11.10 -1.69 -2.78
N ARG A 206 11.31 -1.32 -4.05
CA ARG A 206 11.58 -2.27 -5.14
C ARG A 206 13.06 -2.49 -5.42
N ASP A 207 13.84 -1.45 -5.33
CA ASP A 207 15.23 -1.44 -5.78
C ASP A 207 16.22 -1.17 -4.64
N LEU A 208 17.46 -1.51 -4.90
CA LEU A 208 18.59 -1.40 -3.98
C LEU A 208 18.76 0.03 -3.45
N GLU A 209 18.64 1.04 -4.31
CA GLU A 209 18.89 2.43 -3.92
C GLU A 209 17.80 2.95 -2.99
N THR A 210 16.53 2.67 -3.31
CA THR A 210 15.38 3.01 -2.45
C THR A 210 15.53 2.38 -1.06
N ILE A 211 15.90 1.10 -0.99
CA ILE A 211 16.10 0.38 0.27
C ILE A 211 17.26 0.99 1.05
N ARG A 212 18.39 1.28 0.41
CA ARG A 212 19.55 1.92 1.05
C ARG A 212 19.20 3.29 1.65
N LEU A 213 18.50 4.12 0.89
CA LEU A 213 18.08 5.44 1.35
C LEU A 213 17.09 5.35 2.53
N ALA A 214 16.16 4.40 2.50
CA ALA A 214 15.23 4.15 3.60
C ALA A 214 15.95 3.70 4.88
N LEU A 215 16.90 2.77 4.78
CA LEU A 215 17.73 2.33 5.91
C LEU A 215 18.59 3.48 6.47
N THR A 216 19.18 4.27 5.60
CA THR A 216 19.98 5.46 6.01
C THR A 216 19.10 6.48 6.75
N ALA A 217 17.90 6.75 6.26
CA ALA A 217 16.95 7.63 6.95
C ALA A 217 16.61 7.12 8.36
N ALA A 218 16.36 5.81 8.48
CA ALA A 218 16.09 5.20 9.78
C ALA A 218 17.26 5.28 10.76
N GLU A 219 18.48 5.07 10.28
CA GLU A 219 19.69 5.20 11.11
C GLU A 219 19.94 6.64 11.57
N THR A 220 19.59 7.61 10.74
CA THR A 220 19.75 9.04 11.03
C THR A 220 18.63 9.64 11.86
N GLY A 221 17.71 8.83 12.38
CA GLY A 221 16.75 9.25 13.38
C GLY A 221 15.29 9.35 12.95
N HIS A 222 14.97 8.98 11.71
CA HIS A 222 13.61 9.02 11.18
C HIS A 222 12.86 7.69 11.40
N LEU A 223 11.54 7.75 11.57
CA LEU A 223 10.68 6.58 11.49
C LEU A 223 10.27 6.37 10.02
N VAL A 224 10.68 5.24 9.44
CA VAL A 224 10.44 4.92 8.04
C VAL A 224 9.47 3.77 7.92
N PHE A 225 8.38 3.99 7.22
CA PHE A 225 7.46 2.93 6.81
C PHE A 225 7.70 2.59 5.34
N GLY A 226 7.73 1.32 5.02
CA GLY A 226 7.89 0.86 3.64
C GLY A 226 7.03 -0.36 3.34
N THR A 227 6.77 -0.61 2.06
CA THR A 227 6.06 -1.81 1.62
C THR A 227 6.90 -2.70 0.73
N LEU A 228 6.63 -4.01 0.81
CA LEU A 228 7.12 -5.03 -0.10
C LEU A 228 5.99 -6.02 -0.41
N HIS A 229 6.17 -6.87 -1.43
CA HIS A 229 5.18 -7.88 -1.83
C HIS A 229 5.45 -9.29 -1.29
N THR A 230 6.29 -9.41 -0.28
CA THR A 230 6.63 -10.67 0.38
C THR A 230 5.49 -11.18 1.27
N SER A 231 5.42 -12.49 1.47
CA SER A 231 4.32 -13.17 2.17
C SER A 231 4.63 -13.55 3.63
N SER A 232 5.83 -13.26 4.12
CA SER A 232 6.22 -13.51 5.52
C SER A 232 7.33 -12.57 5.95
N ALA A 233 7.52 -12.43 7.27
CA ALA A 233 8.60 -11.62 7.84
C ALA A 233 9.97 -12.14 7.43
N ALA A 234 10.20 -13.45 7.49
CA ALA A 234 11.45 -14.07 7.08
C ALA A 234 11.79 -13.80 5.62
N LYS A 235 10.82 -14.00 4.70
CA LYS A 235 11.01 -13.67 3.28
C LYS A 235 11.22 -12.18 3.04
N THR A 236 10.70 -11.32 3.89
CA THR A 236 10.91 -9.88 3.80
C THR A 236 12.35 -9.53 4.10
N ILE A 237 12.93 -10.09 5.14
CA ILE A 237 14.34 -9.88 5.48
C ILE A 237 15.25 -10.40 4.35
N ASP A 238 15.02 -11.61 3.86
CA ASP A 238 15.77 -12.16 2.73
C ASP A 238 15.66 -11.24 1.51
N ARG A 239 14.47 -10.76 1.17
CA ARG A 239 14.24 -9.89 0.00
C ARG A 239 15.01 -8.57 0.11
N VAL A 240 15.00 -7.94 1.29
CA VAL A 240 15.72 -6.68 1.54
C VAL A 240 17.22 -6.87 1.36
N VAL A 241 17.79 -7.98 1.85
CA VAL A 241 19.22 -8.27 1.77
C VAL A 241 19.63 -8.72 0.36
N ASP A 242 18.78 -9.52 -0.30
CA ASP A 242 19.12 -10.18 -1.56
C ASP A 242 19.21 -9.25 -2.77
N VAL A 243 18.65 -8.06 -2.72
CA VAL A 243 18.80 -7.06 -3.80
C VAL A 243 20.22 -6.47 -3.85
N PHE A 244 21.01 -6.64 -2.77
CA PHE A 244 22.37 -6.10 -2.68
C PHE A 244 23.42 -7.09 -3.21
N PRO A 245 24.54 -6.57 -3.76
CA PRO A 245 25.69 -7.40 -4.10
C PRO A 245 26.22 -8.16 -2.89
N ALA A 246 26.81 -9.32 -3.12
CA ALA A 246 27.31 -10.19 -2.05
C ALA A 246 28.27 -9.46 -1.08
N ALA A 247 29.11 -8.57 -1.59
CA ALA A 247 30.07 -7.81 -0.79
C ALA A 247 29.41 -6.82 0.19
N GLU A 248 28.14 -6.44 -0.03
CA GLU A 248 27.41 -5.48 0.81
C GLU A 248 26.42 -6.14 1.77
N LYS A 249 26.10 -7.41 1.58
CA LYS A 249 25.01 -8.09 2.33
C LYS A 249 25.21 -8.07 3.83
N ASP A 250 26.43 -8.25 4.32
CA ASP A 250 26.71 -8.24 5.76
C ASP A 250 26.53 -6.84 6.37
N MET A 251 26.92 -5.80 5.63
CA MET A 251 26.67 -4.43 6.05
C MET A 251 25.18 -4.14 6.09
N ILE A 252 24.41 -4.57 5.08
CA ILE A 252 22.97 -4.37 5.04
C ILE A 252 22.27 -5.14 6.18
N ARG A 253 22.70 -6.37 6.49
CA ARG A 253 22.18 -7.10 7.66
C ARG A 253 22.45 -6.35 8.96
N ALA A 254 23.63 -5.78 9.12
CA ALA A 254 23.96 -4.97 10.29
C ALA A 254 23.06 -3.73 10.38
N MET A 255 22.94 -2.96 9.31
CA MET A 255 22.06 -1.78 9.26
C MET A 255 20.61 -2.15 9.57
N LEU A 256 20.08 -3.20 8.93
CA LEU A 256 18.72 -3.66 9.13
C LEU A 256 18.50 -4.17 10.56
N SER A 257 19.46 -4.91 11.13
CA SER A 257 19.36 -5.40 12.52
C SER A 257 19.26 -4.27 13.54
N GLU A 258 19.92 -3.15 13.31
CA GLU A 258 19.87 -1.98 14.20
C GLU A 258 18.61 -1.14 14.00
N SER A 259 18.15 -1.04 12.76
CA SER A 259 17.05 -0.13 12.37
C SER A 259 15.68 -0.75 12.46
N LEU A 260 15.55 -2.09 12.28
CA LEU A 260 14.24 -2.75 12.19
C LEU A 260 13.47 -2.66 13.51
N ARG A 261 12.21 -2.22 13.41
CA ARG A 261 11.25 -2.18 14.53
C ARG A 261 10.18 -3.24 14.40
N ALA A 262 9.59 -3.40 13.22
CA ALA A 262 8.56 -4.40 12.98
C ALA A 262 8.49 -4.80 11.50
N VAL A 263 8.02 -6.01 11.25
CA VAL A 263 7.50 -6.47 9.96
C VAL A 263 6.08 -6.98 10.18
N ILE A 264 5.14 -6.43 9.42
CA ILE A 264 3.74 -6.82 9.41
C ILE A 264 3.44 -7.42 8.04
N SER A 265 3.27 -8.73 7.97
CA SER A 265 2.85 -9.40 6.74
C SER A 265 1.35 -9.66 6.77
N GLN A 266 0.64 -9.17 5.75
CA GLN A 266 -0.81 -9.11 5.74
C GLN A 266 -1.42 -9.86 4.57
N THR A 267 -2.52 -10.57 4.83
CA THR A 267 -3.39 -11.15 3.82
C THR A 267 -4.86 -10.87 4.15
N LEU A 268 -5.72 -10.85 3.13
CA LEU A 268 -7.16 -10.67 3.31
C LEU A 268 -7.91 -11.99 3.14
N LEU A 269 -8.92 -12.19 4.00
CA LEU A 269 -9.84 -13.31 3.97
C LEU A 269 -11.28 -12.82 3.80
N LYS A 270 -12.10 -13.66 3.18
CA LYS A 270 -13.56 -13.42 3.08
C LYS A 270 -14.23 -13.74 4.42
N LYS A 271 -14.98 -12.77 4.94
CA LYS A 271 -15.79 -13.00 6.14
C LYS A 271 -17.05 -13.81 5.84
N LYS A 272 -17.49 -14.57 6.81
CA LYS A 272 -18.87 -15.09 6.82
C LYS A 272 -19.84 -13.90 6.81
N GLY A 273 -20.80 -13.91 5.90
CA GLY A 273 -21.77 -12.81 5.80
C GLY A 273 -21.32 -11.59 4.98
N GLY A 274 -20.16 -11.66 4.33
CA GLY A 274 -19.68 -10.63 3.39
C GLY A 274 -18.59 -9.72 3.96
N GLY A 275 -17.91 -9.03 3.05
CA GLY A 275 -16.74 -8.20 3.36
C GLY A 275 -15.48 -9.02 3.60
N ARG A 276 -14.40 -8.33 4.01
CA ARG A 276 -13.07 -8.93 4.21
C ARG A 276 -12.53 -8.59 5.59
N VAL A 277 -11.62 -9.43 6.08
CA VAL A 277 -10.84 -9.20 7.30
C VAL A 277 -9.37 -9.48 7.00
N ALA A 278 -8.48 -8.70 7.61
CA ALA A 278 -7.05 -8.93 7.49
C ALA A 278 -6.57 -9.94 8.53
N ALA A 279 -5.64 -10.80 8.11
CA ALA A 279 -4.82 -11.62 9.01
C ALA A 279 -3.37 -11.18 8.89
N HIS A 280 -2.64 -11.21 10.00
CA HIS A 280 -1.31 -10.67 10.11
C HIS A 280 -0.33 -11.67 10.72
N GLU A 281 0.86 -11.76 10.12
CA GLU A 281 2.07 -12.18 10.81
C GLU A 281 2.76 -10.92 11.32
N ILE A 282 3.17 -10.88 12.58
CA ILE A 282 3.80 -9.73 13.22
C ILE A 282 5.12 -10.16 13.82
N MET A 283 6.20 -9.55 13.35
CA MET A 283 7.55 -9.70 13.90
C MET A 283 8.01 -8.37 14.48
N ILE A 284 8.48 -8.37 15.71
CA ILE A 284 9.02 -7.20 16.41
C ILE A 284 10.54 -7.32 16.49
N GLY A 285 11.25 -6.22 16.26
CA GLY A 285 12.71 -6.14 16.29
C GLY A 285 13.29 -6.24 17.70
N THR A 286 12.99 -7.35 18.39
CA THR A 286 13.61 -7.69 19.69
C THR A 286 15.10 -7.98 19.53
N PRO A 287 15.91 -7.93 20.59
CA PRO A 287 17.32 -8.32 20.53
C PRO A 287 17.55 -9.71 19.90
N ALA A 288 16.68 -10.68 20.18
CA ALA A 288 16.73 -12.02 19.58
C ALA A 288 16.53 -11.97 18.06
N ILE A 289 15.51 -11.28 17.58
CA ILE A 289 15.23 -11.12 16.14
C ILE A 289 16.39 -10.39 15.45
N ARG A 290 16.89 -9.31 16.04
CA ARG A 290 18.01 -8.56 15.48
C ARG A 290 19.27 -9.42 15.34
N ASN A 291 19.54 -10.27 16.34
CA ASN A 291 20.67 -11.18 16.29
C ASN A 291 20.53 -12.21 15.16
N LEU A 292 19.32 -12.76 14.95
CA LEU A 292 19.05 -13.68 13.85
C LEU A 292 19.27 -13.03 12.49
N ILE A 293 18.92 -11.76 12.33
CA ILE A 293 19.19 -10.99 11.10
C ILE A 293 20.69 -10.82 10.89
N ARG A 294 21.40 -10.37 11.92
CA ARG A 294 22.85 -10.10 11.86
C ARG A 294 23.65 -11.36 11.52
N GLU A 295 23.29 -12.50 12.10
CA GLU A 295 23.95 -13.78 11.90
C GLU A 295 23.43 -14.56 10.69
N ASN A 296 22.52 -13.99 9.89
CA ASN A 296 21.90 -14.66 8.74
C ASN A 296 21.20 -16.00 9.12
N LYS A 297 20.59 -16.05 10.30
CA LYS A 297 19.85 -17.22 10.80
C LYS A 297 18.35 -17.09 10.57
N ILE A 298 17.97 -16.73 9.33
CA ILE A 298 16.58 -16.41 8.96
C ILE A 298 15.64 -17.60 9.17
N ALA A 299 16.11 -18.82 8.95
CA ALA A 299 15.32 -20.03 9.17
C ALA A 299 14.80 -20.19 10.62
N GLN A 300 15.45 -19.56 11.60
CA GLN A 300 15.02 -19.60 13.01
C GLN A 300 14.00 -18.52 13.37
N MET A 301 13.72 -17.57 12.46
CA MET A 301 12.79 -16.46 12.74
C MET A 301 11.37 -16.95 13.04
N TYR A 302 10.89 -17.93 12.28
CA TYR A 302 9.53 -18.45 12.48
C TYR A 302 9.32 -18.91 13.93
N SER A 303 10.25 -19.67 14.49
CA SER A 303 10.19 -20.12 15.88
C SER A 303 10.23 -18.97 16.87
N ALA A 304 11.06 -17.96 16.62
CA ALA A 304 11.14 -16.76 17.45
C ALA A 304 9.82 -15.95 17.43
N ILE A 305 9.18 -15.82 16.27
CA ILE A 305 7.87 -15.19 16.14
C ILE A 305 6.80 -15.99 16.87
N GLN A 306 6.78 -17.32 16.69
CA GLN A 306 5.81 -18.23 17.28
C GLN A 306 5.81 -18.17 18.82
N THR A 307 6.98 -18.00 19.42
CA THR A 307 7.16 -17.93 20.88
C THR A 307 7.20 -16.50 21.43
N GLY A 308 7.12 -15.48 20.55
CA GLY A 308 7.27 -14.07 20.91
C GLY A 308 5.97 -13.35 21.28
N GLN A 309 4.93 -14.05 21.69
CA GLN A 309 3.61 -13.48 22.00
C GLN A 309 3.67 -12.36 23.06
N GLN A 310 4.55 -12.49 24.04
CA GLN A 310 4.76 -11.45 25.08
C GLN A 310 5.22 -10.11 24.52
N TYR A 311 5.79 -10.08 23.31
CA TYR A 311 6.22 -8.87 22.61
C TYR A 311 5.19 -8.41 21.55
N GLY A 312 4.03 -9.06 21.47
CA GLY A 312 3.01 -8.80 20.48
C GLY A 312 3.25 -9.49 19.13
N MET A 313 4.23 -10.40 19.05
CA MET A 313 4.47 -11.21 17.86
C MET A 313 3.44 -12.32 17.70
N GLN A 314 3.14 -12.65 16.46
CA GLN A 314 2.29 -13.79 16.10
C GLN A 314 2.65 -14.29 14.70
N THR A 315 2.52 -15.60 14.48
CA THR A 315 2.58 -16.18 13.14
C THR A 315 1.25 -15.96 12.42
N LEU A 316 1.25 -16.03 11.09
CA LEU A 316 0.02 -15.98 10.31
C LEU A 316 -0.97 -17.06 10.73
N ASP A 317 -0.51 -18.31 10.92
CA ASP A 317 -1.36 -19.44 11.27
C ASP A 317 -1.97 -19.30 12.68
N GLN A 318 -1.24 -18.73 13.65
CA GLN A 318 -1.79 -18.39 14.97
C GLN A 318 -2.93 -17.38 14.85
N ASN A 319 -2.77 -16.33 14.04
CA ASN A 319 -3.81 -15.33 13.83
C ASN A 319 -4.99 -15.89 13.05
N LEU A 320 -4.76 -16.68 12.01
CA LEU A 320 -5.82 -17.37 11.28
C LEU A 320 -6.68 -18.24 12.18
N LYS A 321 -6.05 -19.00 13.10
CA LYS A 321 -6.77 -19.83 14.08
C LYS A 321 -7.66 -18.98 14.97
N GLN A 322 -7.14 -17.86 15.50
CA GLN A 322 -7.95 -16.93 16.32
C GLN A 322 -9.16 -16.39 15.57
N ILE A 323 -9.01 -16.04 14.28
CA ILE A 323 -10.09 -15.51 13.44
C ILE A 323 -11.15 -16.58 13.16
N VAL A 324 -10.75 -17.85 12.95
CA VAL A 324 -11.65 -19.00 12.81
C VAL A 324 -12.40 -19.28 14.11
N ASP A 325 -11.68 -19.32 15.24
CA ASP A 325 -12.27 -19.62 16.57
C ASP A 325 -13.30 -18.55 16.98
N LYS A 326 -13.09 -17.29 16.57
CA LYS A 326 -14.07 -16.19 16.70
C LYS A 326 -15.25 -16.30 15.73
N GLY A 327 -15.25 -17.27 14.83
CA GLY A 327 -16.32 -17.48 13.85
C GLY A 327 -16.39 -16.45 12.72
N VAL A 328 -15.36 -15.61 12.55
CA VAL A 328 -15.32 -14.51 11.54
C VAL A 328 -15.18 -15.05 10.12
N VAL A 329 -14.36 -16.09 9.94
CA VAL A 329 -14.11 -16.74 8.65
C VAL A 329 -14.37 -18.24 8.73
N THR A 330 -14.52 -18.89 7.58
CA THR A 330 -14.61 -20.35 7.51
C THR A 330 -13.22 -20.97 7.68
N ARG A 331 -13.20 -22.24 8.10
CA ARG A 331 -11.97 -23.02 8.21
C ARG A 331 -11.29 -23.20 6.84
N ASP A 332 -12.07 -23.41 5.79
CA ASP A 332 -11.56 -23.57 4.42
C ASP A 332 -10.90 -22.27 3.90
N GLU A 333 -11.51 -21.12 4.19
CA GLU A 333 -10.92 -19.82 3.84
C GLU A 333 -9.58 -19.62 4.55
N ALA A 334 -9.49 -19.89 5.85
CA ALA A 334 -8.26 -19.81 6.61
C ALA A 334 -7.20 -20.77 6.07
N ARG A 335 -7.57 -22.05 5.81
CA ARG A 335 -6.69 -23.04 5.21
C ARG A 335 -6.11 -22.61 3.88
N SER A 336 -6.89 -21.90 3.05
CA SER A 336 -6.42 -21.40 1.74
C SER A 336 -5.26 -20.41 1.86
N LYS A 337 -5.15 -19.71 2.99
CA LYS A 337 -4.13 -18.68 3.27
C LYS A 337 -3.03 -19.14 4.25
N ALA A 338 -3.22 -20.26 4.93
CA ALA A 338 -2.30 -20.76 5.91
C ALA A 338 -0.92 -21.12 5.33
N ALA A 339 0.13 -20.86 6.09
CA ALA A 339 1.47 -21.34 5.79
C ALA A 339 1.56 -22.86 5.92
N ASN A 340 0.96 -23.43 6.99
CA ASN A 340 0.78 -24.87 7.15
C ASN A 340 -0.71 -25.22 7.05
N LYS A 341 -1.09 -25.78 5.91
CA LYS A 341 -2.48 -26.15 5.61
C LYS A 341 -3.02 -27.30 6.48
N ASP A 342 -2.14 -28.08 7.08
CA ASP A 342 -2.52 -29.22 7.94
C ASP A 342 -2.99 -28.75 9.33
N THR A 343 -2.80 -27.49 9.66
CA THR A 343 -3.28 -26.86 10.90
C THR A 343 -4.80 -26.63 10.90
N PHE A 344 -5.42 -26.61 9.74
CA PHE A 344 -6.84 -26.30 9.51
C PHE A 344 -7.61 -27.44 8.87
#